data_882143755177f235387c392b5847e3de
#
_entry.id   882143755177f235387c392b5847e3de
#
_cell.length_a   1.000
_cell.length_b   1.000
_cell.length_c   1.000
_cell.angle_alpha   90.00
_cell.angle_beta   90.00
_cell.angle_gamma   90.00
#
_symmetry.space_group_name_H-M   'P 1'
#
loop_
_entity.id
_entity.type
_entity.pdbx_description
1 polymer ?
#
loop_
_entity_poly.entity_id
_entity_poly.type
_entity_poly.pdbx_seq_one_letter_code
_entity_poly.pdbx_strand_id
1 'polypeptide(L)'
;MVYVHSIKPGHPCIFGTWPFVSDLRTGAMSGGSGEQALLTAGCAQMHRFYDLPGGAAAGIADAKMPDMQAGWEQAMSNVMAGLTGLNMVYEAAGMHASLLGFCLESLIIGDDLLGQAMRCVRGIEVTEDSVSLDVIKSTCLDGPGHFLGSEQTLNLMQTEYIYPSLGDRTSPKEWAEIGKPNLVEKAVEK
;
A
#
# COMPACT_ATOMS: atom_id res chain seq x y z
N MET A 1 -12.83 23.40 8.36
CA MET A 1 -11.57 24.13 8.53
C MET A 1 -11.79 25.63 8.68
N VAL A 2 -12.19 26.38 7.65
CA VAL A 2 -12.45 27.84 7.76
C VAL A 2 -13.35 28.17 8.94
N TYR A 3 -14.46 27.46 9.10
CA TYR A 3 -15.38 27.63 10.22
C TYR A 3 -14.72 27.43 11.60
N VAL A 4 -13.90 26.38 11.75
CA VAL A 4 -13.21 26.10 13.03
C VAL A 4 -12.22 27.20 13.36
N HIS A 5 -11.40 27.62 12.38
CA HIS A 5 -10.40 28.65 12.61
C HIS A 5 -11.00 30.07 12.76
N SER A 6 -12.21 30.32 12.24
CA SER A 6 -12.91 31.57 12.50
C SER A 6 -13.46 31.67 13.94
N ILE A 7 -13.72 30.52 14.58
CA ILE A 7 -14.15 30.47 15.99
C ILE A 7 -12.95 30.39 16.92
N LYS A 8 -11.98 29.53 16.60
CA LYS A 8 -10.78 29.31 17.41
C LYS A 8 -9.56 29.22 16.52
N PRO A 9 -8.88 30.33 16.24
CA PRO A 9 -7.65 30.36 15.44
C PRO A 9 -6.59 29.42 16.02
N GLY A 10 -5.88 28.67 15.15
CA GLY A 10 -4.83 27.73 15.54
C GLY A 10 -5.32 26.43 16.15
N HIS A 11 -6.62 26.15 16.18
CA HIS A 11 -7.11 24.86 16.67
C HIS A 11 -6.70 23.72 15.71
N PRO A 12 -6.20 22.56 16.23
CA PRO A 12 -5.85 21.43 15.39
C PRO A 12 -7.03 20.96 14.53
N CYS A 13 -6.80 20.81 13.24
CA CYS A 13 -7.79 20.34 12.27
C CYS A 13 -7.16 19.35 11.31
N ILE A 14 -7.89 18.30 10.96
CA ILE A 14 -7.57 17.40 9.85
C ILE A 14 -8.45 17.78 8.67
N PHE A 15 -7.86 17.97 7.51
CA PHE A 15 -8.60 18.22 6.28
C PHE A 15 -8.94 16.87 5.63
N GLY A 16 -10.09 16.32 5.95
CA GLY A 16 -10.63 15.10 5.34
C GLY A 16 -11.22 15.40 3.96
N THR A 17 -10.86 14.58 2.99
CA THR A 17 -11.41 14.61 1.63
C THR A 17 -11.92 13.24 1.24
N TRP A 18 -13.04 13.22 0.53
CA TRP A 18 -13.66 11.98 0.05
C TRP A 18 -14.02 12.14 -1.43
N PRO A 19 -13.03 12.18 -2.34
CA PRO A 19 -13.31 12.22 -3.75
C PRO A 19 -13.83 10.87 -4.21
N PHE A 20 -15.01 10.87 -4.82
CA PHE A 20 -15.58 9.69 -5.48
C PHE A 20 -15.90 10.00 -6.92
N VAL A 21 -15.89 8.98 -7.75
CA VAL A 21 -16.32 9.05 -9.15
C VAL A 21 -17.52 8.13 -9.36
N SER A 22 -18.29 8.40 -10.41
CA SER A 22 -19.33 7.50 -10.89
C SER A 22 -18.94 6.93 -12.25
N ASP A 23 -19.18 5.65 -12.45
CA ASP A 23 -19.14 5.07 -13.81
C ASP A 23 -20.24 5.70 -14.65
N LEU A 24 -19.87 6.44 -15.69
CA LEU A 24 -20.83 7.21 -16.50
C LEU A 24 -21.76 6.34 -17.34
N ARG A 25 -21.46 5.04 -17.48
CA ARG A 25 -22.29 4.08 -18.23
C ARG A 25 -23.40 3.52 -17.36
N THR A 26 -23.13 3.34 -16.06
CA THR A 26 -24.04 2.66 -15.14
C THR A 26 -24.61 3.57 -14.06
N GLY A 27 -23.96 4.71 -13.81
CA GLY A 27 -24.25 5.60 -12.69
C GLY A 27 -23.79 5.06 -11.33
N ALA A 28 -23.13 3.90 -11.27
CA ALA A 28 -22.64 3.32 -10.03
C ALA A 28 -21.44 4.12 -9.49
N MET A 29 -21.38 4.24 -8.17
CA MET A 29 -20.20 4.80 -7.51
C MET A 29 -19.00 3.85 -7.68
N SER A 30 -17.83 4.42 -7.92
CA SER A 30 -16.57 3.70 -8.02
C SER A 30 -15.57 4.24 -6.99
N GLY A 31 -15.22 3.42 -6.02
CA GLY A 31 -14.18 3.71 -5.03
C GLY A 31 -12.83 3.10 -5.35
N GLY A 32 -12.79 2.11 -6.27
CA GLY A 32 -11.58 1.38 -6.66
C GLY A 32 -10.93 1.85 -7.96
N SER A 33 -11.46 2.89 -8.61
CA SER A 33 -10.98 3.32 -9.92
C SER A 33 -9.68 4.12 -9.89
N GLY A 34 -8.96 4.13 -11.01
CA GLY A 34 -7.77 4.95 -11.21
C GLY A 34 -8.04 6.45 -11.11
N GLU A 35 -9.23 6.89 -11.55
CA GLU A 35 -9.68 8.27 -11.44
C GLU A 35 -9.83 8.68 -9.98
N GLN A 36 -10.39 7.82 -9.14
CA GLN A 36 -10.51 8.08 -7.71
C GLN A 36 -9.12 8.18 -7.04
N ALA A 37 -8.20 7.28 -7.37
CA ALA A 37 -6.82 7.32 -6.88
C ALA A 37 -6.10 8.62 -7.31
N LEU A 38 -6.31 9.09 -8.55
CA LEU A 38 -5.78 10.36 -9.05
C LEU A 38 -6.36 11.55 -8.30
N LEU A 39 -7.67 11.58 -8.05
CA LEU A 39 -8.31 12.63 -7.26
C LEU A 39 -7.79 12.66 -5.82
N THR A 40 -7.56 11.49 -5.22
CA THR A 40 -6.93 11.37 -3.89
C THR A 40 -5.54 12.02 -3.87
N ALA A 41 -4.73 11.79 -4.92
CA ALA A 41 -3.44 12.46 -5.07
C ALA A 41 -3.55 13.98 -5.18
N GLY A 42 -4.54 14.47 -5.95
CA GLY A 42 -4.86 15.89 -6.04
C GLY A 42 -5.26 16.49 -4.70
N CYS A 43 -6.08 15.78 -3.92
CA CYS A 43 -6.44 16.16 -2.57
C CYS A 43 -5.22 16.28 -1.66
N ALA A 44 -4.28 15.34 -1.73
CA ALA A 44 -3.04 15.39 -0.95
C ALA A 44 -2.19 16.62 -1.28
N GLN A 45 -2.15 17.06 -2.55
CA GLN A 45 -1.50 18.31 -2.93
C GLN A 45 -2.18 19.53 -2.29
N MET A 46 -3.51 19.55 -2.23
CA MET A 46 -4.27 20.64 -1.60
C MET A 46 -4.07 20.65 -0.08
N HIS A 47 -3.97 19.50 0.57
CA HIS A 47 -3.63 19.42 1.99
C HIS A 47 -2.29 20.12 2.29
N ARG A 48 -1.26 19.82 1.48
CA ARG A 48 0.05 20.48 1.60
C ARG A 48 -0.01 21.98 1.30
N PHE A 49 -0.79 22.38 0.30
CA PHE A 49 -0.96 23.80 -0.03
C PHE A 49 -1.53 24.59 1.15
N TYR A 50 -2.46 24.01 1.91
CA TYR A 50 -3.06 24.64 3.08
C TYR A 50 -2.28 24.41 4.39
N ASP A 51 -1.15 23.69 4.33
CA ASP A 51 -0.35 23.29 5.49
C ASP A 51 -1.19 22.60 6.58
N LEU A 52 -1.98 21.60 6.16
CA LEU A 52 -2.88 20.86 7.03
C LEU A 52 -2.64 19.37 6.90
N PRO A 53 -2.70 18.62 8.01
CA PRO A 53 -2.75 17.18 7.93
C PRO A 53 -3.99 16.76 7.14
N GLY A 54 -3.80 15.84 6.20
CA GLY A 54 -4.83 15.40 5.26
C GLY A 54 -5.19 13.94 5.39
N GLY A 55 -6.47 13.65 5.18
CA GLY A 55 -7.00 12.29 5.10
C GLY A 55 -7.88 12.10 3.86
N ALA A 56 -7.85 10.90 3.32
CA ALA A 56 -8.74 10.47 2.23
C ALA A 56 -9.02 8.96 2.31
N ALA A 57 -10.07 8.53 1.63
CA ALA A 57 -10.36 7.10 1.48
C ALA A 57 -9.44 6.46 0.44
N ALA A 58 -8.94 5.26 0.75
CA ALA A 58 -8.23 4.39 -0.19
C ALA A 58 -8.45 2.93 0.21
N GLY A 59 -7.99 1.98 -0.61
CA GLY A 59 -8.19 0.56 -0.31
C GLY A 59 -9.61 0.03 -0.55
N ILE A 60 -10.48 0.84 -1.13
CA ILE A 60 -11.83 0.44 -1.51
C ILE A 60 -11.77 -0.32 -2.84
N ALA A 61 -12.47 -1.43 -2.93
CA ALA A 61 -12.63 -2.16 -4.19
C ALA A 61 -14.06 -2.03 -4.74
N ASP A 62 -14.19 -1.88 -6.05
CA ASP A 62 -15.47 -2.02 -6.76
C ASP A 62 -15.82 -3.50 -6.97
N ALA A 63 -14.85 -4.38 -6.91
CA ALA A 63 -15.02 -5.83 -6.89
C ALA A 63 -15.99 -6.27 -5.77
N LYS A 64 -16.77 -7.34 -6.03
CA LYS A 64 -17.78 -7.85 -5.09
C LYS A 64 -17.28 -9.03 -4.27
N MET A 65 -16.06 -9.46 -4.52
CA MET A 65 -15.40 -10.58 -3.85
C MET A 65 -13.89 -10.37 -3.83
N PRO A 66 -13.15 -11.08 -2.97
CA PRO A 66 -11.69 -10.99 -2.88
C PRO A 66 -11.03 -11.71 -4.08
N ASP A 67 -11.00 -11.05 -5.21
CA ASP A 67 -10.41 -11.54 -6.45
C ASP A 67 -9.26 -10.63 -6.95
N MET A 68 -8.80 -10.90 -8.16
CA MET A 68 -7.73 -10.11 -8.77
C MET A 68 -8.12 -8.63 -8.94
N GLN A 69 -9.41 -8.35 -9.23
CA GLN A 69 -9.90 -6.97 -9.34
C GLN A 69 -9.76 -6.25 -8.00
N ALA A 70 -10.21 -6.86 -6.92
CA ALA A 70 -10.04 -6.30 -5.58
C ALA A 70 -8.56 -6.00 -5.26
N GLY A 71 -7.68 -6.94 -5.60
CA GLY A 71 -6.25 -6.80 -5.35
C GLY A 71 -5.63 -5.58 -6.02
N TRP A 72 -5.87 -5.34 -7.30
CA TRP A 72 -5.29 -4.17 -7.97
C TRP A 72 -5.91 -2.84 -7.54
N GLU A 73 -7.23 -2.80 -7.32
CA GLU A 73 -7.95 -1.60 -6.90
C GLU A 73 -7.45 -1.12 -5.52
N GLN A 74 -7.40 -2.04 -4.56
CA GLN A 74 -6.92 -1.76 -3.21
C GLN A 74 -5.42 -1.40 -3.19
N ALA A 75 -4.59 -2.13 -3.94
CA ALA A 75 -3.16 -1.85 -3.99
C ALA A 75 -2.85 -0.49 -4.59
N MET A 76 -3.45 -0.18 -5.75
CA MET A 76 -3.20 1.08 -6.46
C MET A 76 -3.58 2.29 -5.61
N SER A 77 -4.77 2.29 -5.01
CA SER A 77 -5.26 3.41 -4.23
C SER A 77 -4.46 3.60 -2.93
N ASN A 78 -4.10 2.54 -2.22
CA ASN A 78 -3.28 2.60 -1.02
C ASN A 78 -1.86 3.10 -1.29
N VAL A 79 -1.21 2.59 -2.33
CA VAL A 79 0.14 3.03 -2.73
C VAL A 79 0.11 4.50 -3.14
N MET A 80 -0.90 4.93 -3.92
CA MET A 80 -1.07 6.33 -4.31
C MET A 80 -1.26 7.22 -3.08
N ALA A 81 -2.14 6.86 -2.16
CA ALA A 81 -2.39 7.59 -0.93
C ALA A 81 -1.12 7.77 -0.09
N GLY A 82 -0.36 6.69 0.08
CA GLY A 82 0.89 6.71 0.85
C GLY A 82 1.99 7.55 0.19
N LEU A 83 2.26 7.34 -1.10
CA LEU A 83 3.31 8.07 -1.82
C LEU A 83 3.00 9.56 -1.98
N THR A 84 1.74 9.96 -1.99
CA THR A 84 1.35 11.37 -2.02
C THR A 84 1.39 12.06 -0.67
N GLY A 85 1.68 11.31 0.41
CA GLY A 85 1.93 11.86 1.75
C GLY A 85 0.66 12.18 2.53
N LEU A 86 -0.42 11.44 2.34
CA LEU A 86 -1.59 11.52 3.23
C LEU A 86 -1.22 11.05 4.63
N ASN A 87 -1.73 11.75 5.64
CA ASN A 87 -1.48 11.44 7.04
C ASN A 87 -2.45 10.40 7.60
N MET A 88 -3.62 10.26 6.99
CA MET A 88 -4.67 9.32 7.38
C MET A 88 -5.35 8.74 6.16
N VAL A 89 -5.51 7.42 6.15
CA VAL A 89 -6.23 6.69 5.11
C VAL A 89 -7.41 5.98 5.76
N TYR A 90 -8.61 6.28 5.25
CA TYR A 90 -9.84 5.63 5.68
C TYR A 90 -10.08 4.38 4.81
N GLU A 91 -10.64 3.33 5.41
CA GLU A 91 -11.05 2.11 4.72
C GLU A 91 -9.93 1.39 3.94
N ALA A 92 -8.72 1.45 4.47
CA ALA A 92 -7.52 0.94 3.82
C ALA A 92 -7.56 -0.57 3.47
N ALA A 93 -8.45 -1.35 4.07
CA ALA A 93 -8.60 -2.79 3.83
C ALA A 93 -10.02 -3.29 4.07
N GLY A 94 -10.38 -4.41 3.43
CA GLY A 94 -11.62 -5.14 3.67
C GLY A 94 -12.86 -4.64 2.95
N MET A 95 -12.83 -3.46 2.32
CA MET A 95 -14.02 -2.85 1.70
C MET A 95 -14.19 -3.26 0.24
N HIS A 96 -15.40 -3.69 -0.08
CA HIS A 96 -15.83 -4.15 -1.41
C HIS A 96 -17.10 -3.45 -1.88
N ALA A 97 -17.45 -3.67 -3.14
CA ALA A 97 -18.66 -3.13 -3.76
C ALA A 97 -18.83 -1.63 -3.52
N SER A 98 -17.74 -0.87 -3.62
CA SER A 98 -17.71 0.59 -3.42
C SER A 98 -18.33 1.01 -2.09
N LEU A 99 -17.89 0.41 -0.97
CA LEU A 99 -18.36 0.62 0.42
C LEU A 99 -19.66 -0.12 0.81
N LEU A 100 -20.27 -0.88 -0.08
CA LEU A 100 -21.50 -1.61 0.23
C LEU A 100 -21.26 -3.01 0.81
N GLY A 101 -20.02 -3.50 0.77
CA GLY A 101 -19.64 -4.82 1.28
C GLY A 101 -18.37 -4.77 2.12
N PHE A 102 -18.23 -5.74 3.02
CA PHE A 102 -17.04 -5.96 3.83
C PHE A 102 -16.72 -7.46 3.86
N CYS A 103 -15.43 -7.79 3.83
CA CYS A 103 -14.94 -9.16 3.82
C CYS A 103 -13.78 -9.30 4.81
N LEU A 104 -13.87 -10.24 5.74
CA LEU A 104 -12.84 -10.47 6.76
C LEU A 104 -11.54 -11.00 6.13
N GLU A 105 -11.65 -11.89 5.16
CA GLU A 105 -10.49 -12.40 4.43
C GLU A 105 -9.73 -11.26 3.74
N SER A 106 -10.46 -10.33 3.12
CA SER A 106 -9.85 -9.14 2.51
C SER A 106 -9.23 -8.18 3.52
N LEU A 107 -9.74 -8.12 4.75
CA LEU A 107 -9.11 -7.34 5.81
C LEU A 107 -7.74 -7.92 6.17
N ILE A 108 -7.65 -9.24 6.33
CA ILE A 108 -6.41 -9.96 6.64
C ILE A 108 -5.40 -9.89 5.47
N ILE A 109 -5.88 -10.07 4.23
CA ILE A 109 -5.08 -9.90 3.01
C ILE A 109 -4.58 -8.45 2.89
N GLY A 110 -5.44 -7.51 3.25
CA GLY A 110 -5.14 -6.08 3.24
C GLY A 110 -3.99 -5.69 4.16
N ASP A 111 -3.79 -6.38 5.28
CA ASP A 111 -2.64 -6.16 6.17
C ASP A 111 -1.31 -6.43 5.45
N ASP A 112 -1.19 -7.57 4.76
CA ASP A 112 -0.02 -7.86 3.92
C ASP A 112 0.17 -6.83 2.80
N LEU A 113 -0.93 -6.42 2.15
CA LEU A 113 -0.91 -5.39 1.10
C LEU A 113 -0.41 -4.05 1.65
N LEU A 114 -0.91 -3.62 2.79
CA LEU A 114 -0.50 -2.39 3.46
C LEU A 114 0.97 -2.43 3.88
N GLY A 115 1.46 -3.57 4.32
CA GLY A 115 2.89 -3.80 4.56
C GLY A 115 3.74 -3.51 3.32
N GLN A 116 3.32 -4.02 2.14
CA GLN A 116 4.00 -3.73 0.86
C GLN A 116 3.90 -2.24 0.49
N ALA A 117 2.72 -1.63 0.62
CA ALA A 117 2.52 -0.21 0.35
C ALA A 117 3.43 0.66 1.25
N MET A 118 3.48 0.38 2.55
CA MET A 118 4.34 1.11 3.49
C MET A 118 5.83 0.92 3.19
N ARG A 119 6.24 -0.24 2.67
CA ARG A 119 7.62 -0.42 2.20
C ARG A 119 7.94 0.51 1.02
N CYS A 120 7.00 0.68 0.09
CA CYS A 120 7.15 1.63 -1.02
C CYS A 120 7.21 3.07 -0.51
N VAL A 121 6.37 3.43 0.44
CA VAL A 121 6.32 4.79 1.04
C VAL A 121 7.61 5.13 1.76
N ARG A 122 8.22 4.17 2.47
CA ARG A 122 9.52 4.37 3.13
C ARG A 122 10.62 4.74 2.13
N GLY A 123 10.54 4.25 0.90
CA GLY A 123 11.52 4.53 -0.15
C GLY A 123 12.87 3.83 0.07
N ILE A 124 13.91 4.41 -0.51
CA ILE A 124 15.29 3.93 -0.42
C ILE A 124 16.14 5.09 0.12
N GLU A 125 16.83 4.86 1.22
CA GLU A 125 17.81 5.80 1.72
C GLU A 125 19.07 5.73 0.84
N VAL A 126 19.53 6.89 0.35
CA VAL A 126 20.70 6.97 -0.52
C VAL A 126 21.85 7.60 0.26
N THR A 127 22.79 6.77 0.69
CA THR A 127 24.00 7.15 1.41
C THR A 127 25.23 6.48 0.74
N GLU A 128 26.43 6.86 1.13
CA GLU A 128 27.64 6.17 0.68
C GLU A 128 27.60 4.68 1.03
N ASP A 129 27.10 4.33 2.22
CA ASP A 129 26.96 2.95 2.67
C ASP A 129 25.92 2.17 1.84
N SER A 130 24.78 2.79 1.52
CA SER A 130 23.73 2.12 0.73
C SER A 130 24.10 1.96 -0.75
N VAL A 131 24.94 2.83 -1.30
CA VAL A 131 25.51 2.70 -2.65
C VAL A 131 26.48 1.54 -2.75
N SER A 132 27.21 1.23 -1.66
CA SER A 132 27.94 -0.04 -1.46
C SER A 132 28.97 -0.39 -2.53
N LEU A 133 29.72 0.58 -3.05
CA LEU A 133 30.68 0.36 -4.15
C LEU A 133 31.73 -0.71 -3.83
N ASP A 134 32.22 -0.75 -2.58
CA ASP A 134 33.23 -1.73 -2.17
C ASP A 134 32.64 -3.15 -2.09
N VAL A 135 31.38 -3.29 -1.66
CA VAL A 135 30.68 -4.57 -1.65
C VAL A 135 30.42 -5.06 -3.08
N ILE A 136 30.04 -4.15 -3.98
CA ILE A 136 29.87 -4.48 -5.40
C ILE A 136 31.18 -4.96 -5.99
N LYS A 137 32.27 -4.23 -5.76
CA LYS A 137 33.60 -4.57 -6.26
C LYS A 137 34.07 -5.92 -5.74
N SER A 138 34.05 -6.11 -4.43
CA SER A 138 34.52 -7.37 -3.79
C SER A 138 33.68 -8.57 -4.19
N THR A 139 32.37 -8.39 -4.41
CA THR A 139 31.48 -9.48 -4.80
C THR A 139 31.56 -9.83 -6.29
N CYS A 140 31.61 -8.82 -7.17
CA CYS A 140 31.51 -9.01 -8.61
C CYS A 140 32.88 -9.27 -9.28
N LEU A 141 33.96 -8.69 -8.75
CA LEU A 141 35.28 -8.81 -9.36
C LEU A 141 36.14 -9.87 -8.64
N ASP A 142 36.12 -9.90 -7.32
CA ASP A 142 37.03 -10.70 -6.51
C ASP A 142 36.29 -11.85 -5.77
N GLY A 143 34.98 -11.95 -5.90
CA GLY A 143 34.12 -12.84 -5.10
C GLY A 143 33.24 -13.77 -5.91
N PRO A 144 32.18 -14.29 -5.27
CA PRO A 144 31.33 -15.37 -5.81
C PRO A 144 30.38 -14.93 -6.92
N GLY A 145 30.28 -13.63 -7.25
CA GLY A 145 29.37 -13.09 -8.25
C GLY A 145 27.89 -13.00 -7.80
N HIS A 146 27.60 -13.20 -6.51
CA HIS A 146 26.27 -13.01 -5.92
C HIS A 146 26.34 -12.42 -4.52
N PHE A 147 25.32 -11.68 -4.12
CA PHE A 147 25.29 -10.92 -2.85
C PHE A 147 24.68 -11.68 -1.67
N LEU A 148 24.14 -12.88 -1.86
CA LEU A 148 23.36 -13.61 -0.84
C LEU A 148 24.13 -13.82 0.49
N GLY A 149 25.44 -14.01 0.44
CA GLY A 149 26.27 -14.20 1.62
C GLY A 149 27.03 -12.97 2.07
N SER A 150 26.80 -11.78 1.47
CA SER A 150 27.49 -10.58 1.91
C SER A 150 26.98 -10.13 3.28
N GLU A 151 27.86 -9.59 4.10
CA GLU A 151 27.51 -9.07 5.43
C GLU A 151 26.43 -7.99 5.34
N GLN A 152 26.47 -7.13 4.33
CA GLN A 152 25.45 -6.11 4.09
C GLN A 152 24.08 -6.73 3.84
N THR A 153 23.99 -7.78 3.02
CA THR A 153 22.71 -8.48 2.77
C THR A 153 22.15 -9.07 4.06
N LEU A 154 22.99 -9.75 4.85
CA LEU A 154 22.59 -10.37 6.11
C LEU A 154 22.10 -9.33 7.14
N ASN A 155 22.77 -8.18 7.21
CA ASN A 155 22.39 -7.09 8.12
C ASN A 155 21.09 -6.38 7.70
N LEU A 156 20.85 -6.23 6.40
CA LEU A 156 19.73 -5.46 5.87
C LEU A 156 18.48 -6.31 5.54
N MET A 157 18.64 -7.64 5.43
CA MET A 157 17.51 -8.50 5.02
C MET A 157 16.28 -8.42 5.95
N GLN A 158 16.46 -8.09 7.21
CA GLN A 158 15.36 -7.99 8.17
C GLN A 158 14.71 -6.59 8.18
N THR A 159 15.40 -5.57 7.69
CA THR A 159 14.91 -4.20 7.70
C THR A 159 14.45 -3.72 6.33
N GLU A 160 15.09 -4.18 5.24
CA GLU A 160 14.81 -3.73 3.88
C GLU A 160 13.80 -4.60 3.15
N TYR A 161 13.61 -5.84 3.58
CA TYR A 161 12.62 -6.75 2.99
C TYR A 161 11.34 -6.81 3.80
N ILE A 162 10.22 -6.96 3.12
CA ILE A 162 8.95 -7.34 3.71
C ILE A 162 8.76 -8.84 3.50
N TYR A 163 8.45 -9.54 4.58
CA TYR A 163 8.10 -10.96 4.55
C TYR A 163 6.59 -11.08 4.79
N PRO A 164 5.78 -11.21 3.72
CA PRO A 164 4.33 -11.27 3.86
C PRO A 164 3.91 -12.50 4.65
N SER A 165 2.86 -12.37 5.43
CA SER A 165 2.35 -13.45 6.27
C SER A 165 1.45 -14.42 5.49
N LEU A 166 0.83 -13.96 4.42
CA LEU A 166 -0.05 -14.72 3.52
C LEU A 166 0.54 -14.86 2.12
N GLY A 167 1.14 -13.75 1.61
CA GLY A 167 1.70 -13.69 0.27
C GLY A 167 2.77 -14.77 0.07
N ASP A 168 2.63 -15.58 -0.98
CA ASP A 168 3.55 -16.68 -1.27
C ASP A 168 4.77 -16.21 -2.06
N ARG A 169 5.95 -16.60 -1.61
CA ARG A 169 7.23 -16.36 -2.27
C ARG A 169 8.06 -17.64 -2.39
N THR A 170 7.45 -18.80 -2.16
CA THR A 170 8.10 -20.11 -2.32
C THR A 170 8.31 -20.44 -3.79
N SER A 171 9.17 -21.42 -4.07
CA SER A 171 9.31 -21.93 -5.42
C SER A 171 8.03 -22.66 -5.88
N PRO A 172 7.77 -22.79 -7.19
CA PRO A 172 6.60 -23.52 -7.67
C PRO A 172 6.52 -24.97 -7.17
N LYS A 173 7.69 -25.60 -6.91
CA LYS A 173 7.75 -26.95 -6.38
C LYS A 173 7.30 -26.99 -4.92
N GLU A 174 7.84 -26.14 -4.08
CA GLU A 174 7.47 -26.04 -2.66
C GLU A 174 6.00 -25.69 -2.51
N TRP A 175 5.50 -24.72 -3.30
CA TRP A 175 4.08 -24.37 -3.32
C TRP A 175 3.17 -25.56 -3.69
N ALA A 176 3.62 -26.41 -4.64
CA ALA A 176 2.88 -27.62 -5.00
C ALA A 176 2.86 -28.65 -3.86
N GLU A 177 3.96 -28.77 -3.11
CA GLU A 177 4.10 -29.69 -1.98
C GLU A 177 3.19 -29.33 -0.80
N ILE A 178 2.92 -28.04 -0.58
CA ILE A 178 1.99 -27.56 0.45
C ILE A 178 0.52 -27.49 -0.01
N GLY A 179 0.17 -28.11 -1.14
CA GLY A 179 -1.21 -28.23 -1.59
C GLY A 179 -1.74 -27.09 -2.46
N LYS A 180 -0.87 -26.18 -2.92
CA LYS A 180 -1.21 -25.05 -3.81
C LYS A 180 -2.27 -24.10 -3.25
N PRO A 181 -2.21 -23.67 -1.98
CA PRO A 181 -3.23 -22.82 -1.41
C PRO A 181 -3.23 -21.45 -2.10
N ASN A 182 -4.42 -20.92 -2.37
CA ASN A 182 -4.56 -19.53 -2.80
C ASN A 182 -4.60 -18.57 -1.60
N LEU A 183 -4.57 -17.28 -1.89
CA LEU A 183 -4.46 -16.25 -0.84
C LEU A 183 -5.69 -16.19 0.08
N VAL A 184 -6.88 -16.41 -0.49
CA VAL A 184 -8.14 -16.39 0.27
C VAL A 184 -8.22 -17.61 1.20
N GLU A 185 -7.84 -18.80 0.72
CA GLU A 185 -7.77 -20.01 1.55
C GLU A 185 -6.86 -19.82 2.75
N LYS A 186 -5.67 -19.25 2.53
CA LYS A 186 -4.75 -18.92 3.63
C LYS A 186 -5.33 -17.88 4.62
N ALA A 187 -6.13 -16.94 4.15
CA ALA A 187 -6.76 -15.94 5.02
C ALA A 187 -7.88 -16.55 5.89
N VAL A 188 -8.63 -17.51 5.36
CA VAL A 188 -9.69 -18.22 6.12
C VAL A 188 -9.11 -19.04 7.28
N GLU A 189 -7.89 -19.55 7.15
CA GLU A 189 -7.22 -20.35 8.18
C GLU A 189 -6.64 -19.51 9.34
N LYS A 190 -6.57 -18.18 9.17
CA LYS A 190 -6.09 -17.22 10.19
C LYS A 190 -7.21 -16.58 10.97
#